data_5f10a4a282250ba43ca41cd42b41ee51
#
_entry.id   5f10a4a282250ba43ca41cd42b41ee51
#
_cell.length_a   1.000
_cell.length_b   1.000
_cell.length_c   1.000
_cell.angle_alpha   90.00
_cell.angle_beta   90.00
_cell.angle_gamma   90.00
#
_symmetry.space_group_name_H-M   'P 1'
#
loop_
_entity.id
_entity.type
_entity.pdbx_description
1 polymer ?
#
loop_
_entity_poly.entity_id
_entity_poly.type
_entity_poly.pdbx_seq_one_letter_code
_entity_poly.pdbx_strand_id
1 'polypeptide(L)'
;IVEGVVRVMQHAPERITGEDGLPLPPYKVYNIGNSQPENLLDFVDILQQELVRAGVLPANYAFEAHKELVPMQPGDVPVTYADTTPLEHDFGFKPSTFLRNGLRVFAEWYAKFHSDK
;
A
#
# COMPACT_ATOMS: atom_id res chain seq x y z
N ILE A 1 3.50 -4.19 3.42
CA ILE A 1 4.12 -4.66 2.16
C ILE A 1 5.38 -5.47 2.45
N VAL A 2 6.40 -4.89 3.11
CA VAL A 2 7.72 -5.52 3.33
C VAL A 2 7.61 -6.91 3.98
N GLU A 3 6.81 -7.06 5.02
CA GLU A 3 6.58 -8.36 5.68
C GLU A 3 6.04 -9.41 4.70
N GLY A 4 5.08 -9.04 3.86
CA GLY A 4 4.55 -9.94 2.82
C GLY A 4 5.63 -10.37 1.82
N VAL A 5 6.47 -9.43 1.36
CA VAL A 5 7.60 -9.74 0.47
C VAL A 5 8.57 -10.71 1.13
N VAL A 6 8.96 -10.47 2.39
CA VAL A 6 9.88 -11.33 3.13
C VAL A 6 9.33 -12.76 3.28
N ARG A 7 8.04 -12.91 3.60
CA ARG A 7 7.41 -14.24 3.71
C ARG A 7 7.39 -14.97 2.38
N VAL A 8 7.04 -14.30 1.29
CA VAL A 8 7.06 -14.89 -0.05
C VAL A 8 8.48 -15.32 -0.46
N MET A 9 9.50 -14.51 -0.18
CA MET A 9 10.90 -14.83 -0.47
C MET A 9 11.42 -16.06 0.28
N GLN A 10 10.89 -16.35 1.45
CA GLN A 10 11.31 -17.49 2.28
C GLN A 10 10.70 -18.83 1.84
N HIS A 11 9.69 -18.79 0.94
CA HIS A 11 8.95 -19.97 0.51
C HIS A 11 8.92 -20.05 -1.02
N ALA A 12 9.87 -20.79 -1.58
CA ALA A 12 9.87 -21.05 -3.01
C ALA A 12 8.63 -21.87 -3.42
N PRO A 13 8.03 -21.59 -4.58
CA PRO A 13 6.89 -22.38 -5.06
C PRO A 13 7.32 -23.82 -5.33
N GLU A 14 6.42 -24.75 -5.03
CA GLU A 14 6.66 -26.17 -5.27
C GLU A 14 6.63 -26.50 -6.76
N ARG A 15 7.43 -27.49 -7.14
CA ARG A 15 7.38 -28.05 -8.49
C ARG A 15 6.18 -28.99 -8.57
N ILE A 16 5.24 -28.68 -9.43
CA ILE A 16 4.04 -29.48 -9.69
C ILE A 16 4.06 -30.02 -11.10
N THR A 17 3.40 -31.16 -11.30
CA THR A 17 3.24 -31.79 -12.60
C THR A 17 1.80 -31.58 -13.08
N GLY A 18 1.64 -31.17 -14.33
CA GLY A 18 0.33 -31.04 -14.96
C GLY A 18 -0.34 -32.39 -15.24
N GLU A 19 -1.61 -32.35 -15.64
CA GLU A 19 -2.37 -33.55 -16.01
C GLU A 19 -1.77 -34.32 -17.21
N ASP A 20 -1.02 -33.63 -18.05
CA ASP A 20 -0.26 -34.17 -19.18
C ASP A 20 1.07 -34.82 -18.79
N GLY A 21 1.40 -34.86 -17.49
CA GLY A 21 2.65 -35.41 -16.96
C GLY A 21 3.87 -34.49 -17.14
N LEU A 22 3.70 -33.28 -17.67
CA LEU A 22 4.77 -32.30 -17.83
C LEU A 22 4.92 -31.37 -16.60
N PRO A 23 6.12 -30.90 -16.29
CA PRO A 23 6.33 -29.96 -15.20
C PRO A 23 5.69 -28.61 -15.53
N LEU A 24 4.88 -28.10 -14.60
CA LEU A 24 4.36 -26.74 -14.68
C LEU A 24 5.40 -25.74 -14.16
N PRO A 25 5.45 -24.52 -14.75
CA PRO A 25 6.33 -23.47 -14.24
C PRO A 25 6.07 -23.18 -12.76
N PRO A 26 7.08 -23.22 -11.89
CA PRO A 26 6.91 -23.02 -10.46
C PRO A 26 6.81 -21.52 -10.13
N TYR A 27 5.73 -20.87 -10.50
CA TYR A 27 5.47 -19.48 -10.10
C TYR A 27 4.03 -19.30 -9.61
N LYS A 28 3.84 -18.33 -8.72
CA LYS A 28 2.52 -17.88 -8.30
C LYS A 28 2.58 -16.37 -8.03
N VAL A 29 1.54 -15.66 -8.45
CA VAL A 29 1.43 -14.21 -8.26
C VAL A 29 0.56 -13.93 -7.05
N TYR A 30 1.00 -13.01 -6.20
CA TYR A 30 0.27 -12.57 -5.01
C TYR A 30 0.06 -11.07 -5.03
N ASN A 31 -1.16 -10.65 -4.69
CA ASN A 31 -1.41 -9.26 -4.36
C ASN A 31 -1.03 -9.00 -2.89
N ILE A 32 -0.36 -7.89 -2.64
CA ILE A 32 -0.02 -7.44 -1.29
C ILE A 32 -0.63 -6.05 -1.10
N GLY A 33 -1.69 -5.96 -0.34
CA GLY A 33 -2.42 -4.71 -0.09
C GLY A 33 -3.35 -4.84 1.11
N ASN A 34 -4.01 -3.75 1.48
CA ASN A 34 -4.88 -3.73 2.66
C ASN A 34 -6.32 -4.19 2.39
N SER A 35 -6.67 -4.73 1.27
CA SER A 35 -8.03 -5.22 0.94
C SER A 35 -9.20 -4.31 1.38
N GLN A 36 -8.93 -3.06 1.72
CA GLN A 36 -9.91 -2.05 2.11
C GLN A 36 -9.75 -0.83 1.22
N PRO A 37 -10.78 -0.50 0.42
CA PRO A 37 -10.78 0.73 -0.37
C PRO A 37 -10.72 1.95 0.56
N GLU A 38 -9.85 2.89 0.23
CA GLU A 38 -9.71 4.16 0.96
C GLU A 38 -10.17 5.31 0.07
N ASN A 39 -10.84 6.30 0.64
CA ASN A 39 -11.22 7.49 -0.08
C ASN A 39 -9.99 8.37 -0.33
N LEU A 40 -9.82 8.84 -1.57
CA LEU A 40 -8.66 9.64 -1.95
C LEU A 40 -8.62 10.99 -1.21
N LEU A 41 -9.75 11.64 -1.01
CA LEU A 41 -9.80 12.93 -0.32
C LEU A 41 -9.49 12.75 1.16
N ASP A 42 -10.01 11.70 1.79
CA ASP A 42 -9.67 11.35 3.18
C ASP A 42 -8.17 11.05 3.32
N PHE A 43 -7.57 10.34 2.34
CA PHE A 43 -6.13 10.12 2.30
C PHE A 43 -5.36 11.44 2.31
N VAL A 44 -5.73 12.39 1.45
CA VAL A 44 -5.06 13.70 1.34
C VAL A 44 -5.19 14.49 2.63
N ASP A 45 -6.36 14.48 3.24
CA ASP A 45 -6.60 15.21 4.50
C ASP A 45 -5.82 14.60 5.67
N ILE A 46 -5.77 13.26 5.77
CA ILE A 46 -4.97 12.57 6.79
C ILE A 46 -3.48 12.85 6.57
N LEU A 47 -3.01 12.82 5.32
CA LEU A 47 -1.62 13.12 4.99
C LEU A 47 -1.23 14.54 5.46
N GLN A 48 -2.05 15.54 5.17
CA GLN A 48 -1.83 16.89 5.65
C GLN A 48 -1.71 16.95 7.18
N GLN A 49 -2.66 16.34 7.89
CA GLN A 49 -2.66 16.32 9.35
C GLN A 49 -1.39 15.69 9.92
N GLU A 50 -0.96 14.57 9.38
CA GLU A 50 0.24 13.88 9.87
C GLU A 50 1.54 14.63 9.51
N LEU A 51 1.62 15.32 8.36
CA LEU A 51 2.75 16.16 8.00
C LEU A 51 2.84 17.42 8.91
N VAL A 52 1.72 18.03 9.23
CA VAL A 52 1.66 19.14 10.21
C VAL A 52 2.09 18.63 11.59
N ARG A 53 1.55 17.51 12.04
CA ARG A 53 1.91 16.89 13.33
C ARG A 53 3.40 16.57 13.44
N ALA A 54 4.02 16.11 12.35
CA ALA A 54 5.44 15.79 12.29
C ALA A 54 6.34 17.03 12.13
N GLY A 55 5.77 18.24 12.02
CA GLY A 55 6.51 19.49 11.86
C GLY A 55 7.07 19.72 10.45
N VAL A 56 6.64 18.94 9.47
CA VAL A 56 7.05 19.11 8.06
C VAL A 56 6.34 20.31 7.43
N LEU A 57 5.08 20.52 7.80
CA LEU A 57 4.27 21.64 7.33
C LEU A 57 3.88 22.54 8.50
N PRO A 58 3.74 23.86 8.26
CA PRO A 58 3.25 24.78 9.29
C PRO A 58 1.79 24.48 9.68
N ALA A 59 1.41 24.80 10.90
CA ALA A 59 0.07 24.49 11.44
C ALA A 59 -1.10 25.11 10.64
N ASN A 60 -0.84 26.19 9.93
CA ASN A 60 -1.83 26.87 9.09
C ASN A 60 -1.76 26.47 7.61
N TYR A 61 -0.97 25.46 7.26
CA TYR A 61 -0.91 24.96 5.89
C TYR A 61 -2.21 24.24 5.52
N ALA A 62 -2.79 24.60 4.40
CA ALA A 62 -4.02 24.00 3.91
C ALA A 62 -3.83 23.46 2.49
N PHE A 63 -3.91 22.15 2.32
CA PHE A 63 -3.86 21.51 1.00
C PHE A 63 -5.01 21.95 0.11
N GLU A 64 -6.13 22.40 0.70
CA GLU A 64 -7.30 22.87 -0.05
C GLU A 64 -6.96 23.98 -1.05
N ALA A 65 -6.02 24.87 -0.69
CA ALA A 65 -5.54 25.93 -1.57
C ALA A 65 -4.67 25.41 -2.75
N HIS A 66 -4.26 24.13 -2.70
CA HIS A 66 -3.38 23.49 -3.68
C HIS A 66 -4.03 22.28 -4.36
N LYS A 67 -5.33 22.02 -4.09
CA LYS A 67 -6.10 20.97 -4.74
C LYS A 67 -6.72 21.50 -6.04
N GLU A 68 -6.64 20.69 -7.07
CA GLU A 68 -7.41 20.88 -8.30
C GLU A 68 -8.21 19.61 -8.58
N LEU A 69 -9.52 19.70 -8.51
CA LEU A 69 -10.42 18.60 -8.84
C LEU A 69 -10.68 18.59 -10.35
N VAL A 70 -10.17 17.58 -11.01
CA VAL A 70 -10.36 17.37 -12.45
C VAL A 70 -11.32 16.21 -12.70
N PRO A 71 -11.99 16.15 -13.86
CA PRO A 71 -12.78 14.99 -14.26
C PRO A 71 -11.92 13.73 -14.30
N MET A 72 -12.55 12.57 -14.05
CA MET A 72 -11.88 11.26 -14.15
C MET A 72 -11.23 11.10 -15.52
N GLN A 73 -9.96 10.71 -15.54
CA GLN A 73 -9.22 10.53 -16.78
C GLN A 73 -9.63 9.22 -17.48
N PRO A 74 -9.57 9.15 -18.83
CA PRO A 74 -9.82 7.90 -19.54
C PRO A 74 -8.89 6.78 -19.08
N GLY A 75 -9.48 5.67 -18.67
CA GLY A 75 -8.74 4.51 -18.16
C GLY A 75 -8.67 4.43 -16.63
N ASP A 76 -9.01 5.49 -15.91
CA ASP A 76 -9.15 5.42 -14.46
C ASP A 76 -10.38 4.61 -14.04
N VAL A 77 -10.29 3.98 -12.89
CA VAL A 77 -11.40 3.24 -12.28
C VAL A 77 -11.76 3.85 -10.93
N PRO A 78 -13.06 3.92 -10.59
CA PRO A 78 -13.51 4.63 -9.39
C PRO A 78 -13.10 3.96 -8.08
N VAL A 79 -12.85 2.65 -8.09
CA VAL A 79 -12.47 1.87 -6.91
C VAL A 79 -11.47 0.79 -7.32
N THR A 80 -10.37 0.70 -6.58
CA THR A 80 -9.42 -0.42 -6.68
C THR A 80 -9.07 -0.94 -5.31
N TYR A 81 -8.96 -2.26 -5.19
CA TYR A 81 -8.38 -2.90 -4.01
C TYR A 81 -7.82 -4.26 -4.38
N ALA A 82 -6.89 -4.74 -3.56
CA ALA A 82 -6.23 -6.02 -3.80
C ALA A 82 -7.01 -7.16 -3.15
N ASP A 83 -7.27 -8.24 -3.88
CA ASP A 83 -7.62 -9.52 -3.27
C ASP A 83 -6.36 -10.17 -2.71
N THR A 84 -6.26 -10.21 -1.39
CA THR A 84 -5.11 -10.78 -0.66
C THR A 84 -5.39 -12.18 -0.12
N THR A 85 -6.53 -12.77 -0.44
CA THR A 85 -6.93 -14.11 0.03
C THR A 85 -5.87 -15.19 -0.25
N PRO A 86 -5.26 -15.25 -1.45
CA PRO A 86 -4.19 -16.21 -1.72
C PRO A 86 -2.95 -16.01 -0.82
N LEU A 87 -2.58 -14.76 -0.53
CA LEU A 87 -1.47 -14.46 0.37
C LEU A 87 -1.77 -14.88 1.81
N GLU A 88 -2.98 -14.60 2.27
CA GLU A 88 -3.43 -14.97 3.61
C GLU A 88 -3.46 -16.49 3.79
N HIS A 89 -3.98 -17.21 2.79
CA HIS A 89 -4.07 -18.67 2.80
C HIS A 89 -2.69 -19.33 2.81
N ASP A 90 -1.79 -18.91 1.91
CA ASP A 90 -0.53 -19.61 1.69
C ASP A 90 0.56 -19.21 2.70
N PHE A 91 0.52 -17.98 3.23
CA PHE A 91 1.56 -17.44 4.13
C PHE A 91 1.05 -17.04 5.52
N GLY A 92 -0.24 -17.22 5.81
CA GLY A 92 -0.83 -16.81 7.09
C GLY A 92 -0.66 -15.32 7.38
N PHE A 93 -0.62 -14.49 6.35
CA PHE A 93 -0.33 -13.07 6.47
C PHE A 93 -1.36 -12.21 5.73
N LYS A 94 -1.92 -11.26 6.47
CA LYS A 94 -2.81 -10.23 5.95
C LYS A 94 -2.30 -8.85 6.35
N PRO A 95 -2.02 -7.96 5.39
CA PRO A 95 -1.71 -6.58 5.71
C PRO A 95 -2.85 -5.92 6.49
N SER A 96 -2.52 -5.26 7.60
CA SER A 96 -3.53 -4.68 8.52
C SER A 96 -3.18 -3.28 9.00
N THR A 97 -2.21 -2.62 8.38
CA THR A 97 -1.83 -1.25 8.74
C THR A 97 -2.90 -0.28 8.26
N PHE A 98 -3.58 0.37 9.19
CA PHE A 98 -4.54 1.43 8.88
C PHE A 98 -3.85 2.62 8.23
N LEU A 99 -4.55 3.29 7.31
CA LEU A 99 -4.06 4.41 6.53
C LEU A 99 -3.38 5.48 7.40
N ARG A 100 -4.06 5.97 8.43
CA ARG A 100 -3.51 7.00 9.35
C ARG A 100 -2.20 6.56 10.01
N ASN A 101 -2.12 5.31 10.44
CA ASN A 101 -0.90 4.81 11.09
C ASN A 101 0.28 4.74 10.11
N GLY A 102 0.02 4.32 8.89
CA GLY A 102 1.03 4.32 7.82
C GLY A 102 1.51 5.72 7.48
N LEU A 103 0.59 6.68 7.31
CA LEU A 103 0.91 8.07 6.99
C LEU A 103 1.63 8.78 8.16
N ARG A 104 1.31 8.43 9.41
CA ARG A 104 2.04 8.94 10.58
C ARG A 104 3.50 8.52 10.55
N VAL A 105 3.76 7.23 10.38
CA VAL A 105 5.14 6.69 10.31
C VAL A 105 5.90 7.28 9.12
N PHE A 106 5.22 7.44 7.98
CA PHE A 106 5.79 8.11 6.81
C PHE A 106 6.17 9.56 7.11
N ALA A 107 5.28 10.37 7.71
CA ALA A 107 5.53 11.76 8.01
C ALA A 107 6.70 11.94 9.01
N GLU A 108 6.78 11.08 10.03
CA GLU A 108 7.89 11.06 11.00
C GLU A 108 9.23 10.71 10.34
N TRP A 109 9.23 9.71 9.45
CA TRP A 109 10.41 9.36 8.67
C TRP A 109 10.82 10.51 7.75
N TYR A 110 9.86 11.11 7.04
CA TYR A 110 10.10 12.20 6.10
C TYR A 110 10.72 13.42 6.80
N ALA A 111 10.17 13.79 7.98
CA ALA A 111 10.72 14.87 8.79
C ALA A 111 12.19 14.64 9.13
N LYS A 112 12.55 13.45 9.61
CA LYS A 112 13.94 13.09 9.94
C LYS A 112 14.85 13.09 8.72
N PHE A 113 14.41 12.48 7.62
CA PHE A 113 15.20 12.35 6.39
C PHE A 113 15.55 13.71 5.77
N HIS A 114 14.68 14.71 5.92
CA HIS A 114 14.88 16.05 5.38
C HIS A 114 15.46 17.05 6.37
N SER A 115 15.42 16.79 7.69
CA SER A 115 16.07 17.65 8.69
C SER A 115 17.58 17.50 8.74
N ASP A 116 18.11 16.37 8.23
CA ASP A 116 19.56 16.10 8.19
C ASP A 116 20.23 16.64 6.91
N LYS A 117 19.54 17.46 6.13
CA LYS A 117 20.06 18.15 4.92
C LYS A 117 20.03 19.66 5.10
#